data_c6797a3270897578e7f79d7a90b5ae4e
#
_entry.id   c6797a3270897578e7f79d7a90b5ae4e
#
_cell.length_a   1.000
_cell.length_b   1.000
_cell.length_c   1.000
_cell.angle_alpha   90.00
_cell.angle_beta   90.00
_cell.angle_gamma   90.00
#
_symmetry.space_group_name_H-M   'P 1'
#
loop_
_entity.id
_entity.type
_entity.pdbx_description
1 polymer ?
#
loop_
_entity_poly.entity_id
_entity_poly.type
_entity_poly.pdbx_seq_one_letter_code
_entity_poly.pdbx_strand_id
1 'polypeptide(L)'
;MSKILIVEDDEKLRNELEIFLNNNGYEACCLEKFEKPIEDILKENADLVLLDINLPNSDGEYICKEIRKLSNVPIIMVTSRDNEIDELLSLNNGADQYVTKPYNSRILLAKVSGLLKRAQNMEAYQNRINYNGLTLDISKSIIEKENEKIELTK
;
A
#
# COMPACT_ATOMS: atom_id res chain seq x y z
N MET A 1 -2.64 -11.90 -10.30
CA MET A 1 -3.53 -10.75 -10.19
C MET A 1 -3.36 -10.14 -8.81
N SER A 2 -3.10 -8.85 -8.76
CA SER A 2 -2.87 -8.18 -7.48
C SER A 2 -4.16 -8.04 -6.69
N LYS A 3 -4.07 -8.29 -5.39
CA LYS A 3 -5.20 -8.22 -4.49
C LYS A 3 -5.24 -6.87 -3.78
N ILE A 4 -6.36 -6.18 -3.87
CA ILE A 4 -6.55 -4.87 -3.24
C ILE A 4 -7.64 -4.98 -2.19
N LEU A 5 -7.32 -4.60 -0.97
CA LEU A 5 -8.30 -4.58 0.11
C LEU A 5 -8.86 -3.17 0.26
N ILE A 6 -10.17 -3.06 0.25
CA ILE A 6 -10.88 -1.79 0.40
C ILE A 6 -11.42 -1.71 1.81
N VAL A 7 -10.99 -0.68 2.55
CA VAL A 7 -11.44 -0.44 3.92
C VAL A 7 -12.24 0.85 3.92
N GLU A 8 -13.53 0.71 3.66
CA GLU A 8 -14.46 1.81 3.48
C GLU A 8 -15.81 1.40 4.05
N ASP A 9 -16.40 2.22 4.92
CA ASP A 9 -17.66 1.87 5.56
C ASP A 9 -18.90 2.30 4.75
N ASP A 10 -18.73 3.22 3.79
CA ASP A 10 -19.83 3.60 2.91
C ASP A 10 -20.06 2.47 1.92
N GLU A 11 -21.15 1.76 2.09
CA GLU A 11 -21.42 0.56 1.30
C GLU A 11 -21.50 0.83 -0.19
N LYS A 12 -22.13 1.94 -0.56
CA LYS A 12 -22.27 2.28 -1.98
C LYS A 12 -20.91 2.55 -2.60
N LEU A 13 -20.11 3.36 -1.95
CA LEU A 13 -18.78 3.69 -2.44
C LEU A 13 -17.89 2.46 -2.48
N ARG A 14 -17.98 1.65 -1.45
CA ARG A 14 -17.20 0.40 -1.37
C ARG A 14 -17.51 -0.52 -2.54
N ASN A 15 -18.81 -0.67 -2.84
CA ASN A 15 -19.22 -1.54 -3.94
C ASN A 15 -18.79 -0.97 -5.29
N GLU A 16 -18.86 0.34 -5.47
CA GLU A 16 -18.43 0.97 -6.70
C GLU A 16 -16.93 0.79 -6.91
N LEU A 17 -16.15 0.95 -5.85
CA LEU A 17 -14.71 0.74 -5.93
C LEU A 17 -14.38 -0.70 -6.28
N GLU A 18 -15.08 -1.63 -5.66
CA GLU A 18 -14.83 -3.04 -5.91
C GLU A 18 -15.05 -3.37 -7.38
N ILE A 19 -16.19 -2.92 -7.93
CA ILE A 19 -16.50 -3.18 -9.32
C ILE A 19 -15.48 -2.52 -10.23
N PHE A 20 -15.12 -1.27 -9.93
CA PHE A 20 -14.18 -0.54 -10.76
C PHE A 20 -12.81 -1.22 -10.81
N LEU A 21 -12.31 -1.63 -9.66
CA LEU A 21 -10.99 -2.25 -9.60
C LEU A 21 -10.99 -3.64 -10.23
N ASN A 22 -12.06 -4.42 -10.00
CA ASN A 22 -12.16 -5.72 -10.64
C ASN A 22 -12.22 -5.59 -12.16
N ASN A 23 -12.89 -4.56 -12.66
CA ASN A 23 -12.97 -4.33 -14.11
C ASN A 23 -11.63 -3.89 -14.70
N ASN A 24 -10.69 -3.48 -13.86
CA ASN A 24 -9.40 -3.03 -14.34
C ASN A 24 -8.28 -4.01 -14.04
N GLY A 25 -8.61 -5.26 -13.82
CA GLY A 25 -7.62 -6.32 -13.74
C GLY A 25 -7.09 -6.62 -12.35
N TYR A 26 -7.74 -6.11 -11.30
CA TYR A 26 -7.32 -6.37 -9.93
C TYR A 26 -8.31 -7.31 -9.26
N GLU A 27 -7.87 -7.92 -8.18
CA GLU A 27 -8.75 -8.74 -7.35
C GLU A 27 -9.11 -7.88 -6.14
N ALA A 28 -10.25 -7.20 -6.20
CA ALA A 28 -10.66 -6.32 -5.12
C ALA A 28 -11.54 -7.04 -4.13
N CYS A 29 -11.29 -6.82 -2.85
CA CYS A 29 -12.13 -7.36 -1.78
C CYS A 29 -12.34 -6.26 -0.76
N CYS A 30 -13.39 -6.39 0.05
CA CYS A 30 -13.77 -5.35 1.00
C CYS A 30 -13.72 -5.89 2.41
N LEU A 31 -13.27 -5.06 3.34
CA LEU A 31 -13.36 -5.39 4.75
C LEU A 31 -14.81 -5.18 5.16
N GLU A 32 -15.43 -6.20 5.76
CA GLU A 32 -16.84 -6.11 6.09
C GLU A 32 -17.11 -5.77 7.54
N LYS A 33 -16.16 -6.05 8.43
CA LYS A 33 -16.29 -5.74 9.84
C LYS A 33 -15.19 -4.82 10.26
N PHE A 34 -15.53 -3.89 11.17
CA PHE A 34 -14.57 -2.86 11.58
C PHE A 34 -14.28 -2.91 13.07
N GLU A 35 -14.51 -4.04 13.70
CA GLU A 35 -14.28 -4.17 15.14
C GLU A 35 -12.80 -4.37 15.47
N LYS A 36 -12.12 -5.13 14.64
CA LYS A 36 -10.68 -5.36 14.80
C LYS A 36 -9.98 -5.08 13.47
N PRO A 37 -10.00 -3.81 13.05
CA PRO A 37 -9.56 -3.50 11.68
C PRO A 37 -8.10 -3.83 11.42
N ILE A 38 -7.22 -3.59 12.39
CA ILE A 38 -5.81 -3.83 12.17
C ILE A 38 -5.55 -5.31 11.94
N GLU A 39 -6.10 -6.16 12.80
CA GLU A 39 -5.91 -7.60 12.67
C GLU A 39 -6.52 -8.13 11.38
N ASP A 40 -7.72 -7.66 11.06
CA ASP A 40 -8.42 -8.15 9.88
C ASP A 40 -7.74 -7.70 8.59
N ILE A 41 -7.21 -6.48 8.57
CA ILE A 41 -6.47 -6.00 7.40
C ILE A 41 -5.21 -6.84 7.18
N LEU A 42 -4.46 -7.09 8.24
CA LEU A 42 -3.24 -7.87 8.12
C LEU A 42 -3.52 -9.30 7.70
N LYS A 43 -4.63 -9.85 8.18
CA LYS A 43 -5.01 -11.24 7.86
C LYS A 43 -5.32 -11.41 6.38
N GLU A 44 -5.81 -10.38 5.72
CA GLU A 44 -6.16 -10.48 4.30
C GLU A 44 -4.95 -10.64 3.40
N ASN A 45 -3.80 -10.21 3.87
CA ASN A 45 -2.56 -10.37 3.10
C ASN A 45 -2.67 -9.75 1.72
N ALA A 46 -3.19 -8.54 1.65
CA ALA A 46 -3.40 -7.85 0.37
C ALA A 46 -2.10 -7.29 -0.17
N ASP A 47 -2.10 -7.01 -1.47
CA ASP A 47 -0.96 -6.38 -2.11
C ASP A 47 -1.01 -4.86 -1.99
N LEU A 48 -2.19 -4.32 -1.70
CA LEU A 48 -2.39 -2.89 -1.51
C LEU A 48 -3.66 -2.68 -0.72
N VAL A 49 -3.68 -1.66 0.14
CA VAL A 49 -4.84 -1.33 0.96
C VAL A 49 -5.32 0.08 0.62
N LEU A 50 -6.61 0.22 0.30
CA LEU A 50 -7.26 1.52 0.20
C LEU A 50 -7.95 1.74 1.54
N LEU A 51 -7.53 2.75 2.27
CA LEU A 51 -7.95 2.93 3.65
C LEU A 51 -8.61 4.29 3.83
N ASP A 52 -9.89 4.29 4.22
CA ASP A 52 -10.59 5.53 4.51
C ASP A 52 -10.15 6.05 5.88
N ILE A 53 -9.93 7.35 5.96
CA ILE A 53 -9.54 7.97 7.23
C ILE A 53 -10.71 7.95 8.21
N ASN A 54 -11.93 8.17 7.72
CA ASN A 54 -13.09 8.32 8.59
C ASN A 54 -13.87 7.01 8.69
N LEU A 55 -13.42 6.12 9.54
CA LEU A 55 -14.09 4.85 9.78
C LEU A 55 -14.89 4.89 11.07
N PRO A 56 -15.93 4.05 11.20
CA PRO A 56 -16.70 4.00 12.43
C PRO A 56 -15.84 3.46 13.56
N ASN A 57 -15.87 4.14 14.68
CA ASN A 57 -15.17 3.73 15.89
C ASN A 57 -13.66 3.59 15.72
N SER A 58 -13.11 4.14 14.63
CA SER A 58 -11.67 4.03 14.37
C SER A 58 -11.19 5.22 13.58
N ASP A 59 -9.90 5.51 13.72
CA ASP A 59 -9.25 6.56 12.97
C ASP A 59 -8.34 5.87 11.96
N GLY A 60 -8.57 6.12 10.67
CA GLY A 60 -7.75 5.51 9.62
C GLY A 60 -6.28 5.85 9.76
N GLU A 61 -5.95 7.04 10.26
CA GLU A 61 -4.55 7.41 10.46
C GLU A 61 -3.89 6.53 11.51
N TYR A 62 -4.62 6.26 12.60
CA TYR A 62 -4.11 5.37 13.63
C TYR A 62 -3.93 3.95 13.09
N ILE A 63 -4.91 3.49 12.32
CA ILE A 63 -4.84 2.15 11.73
C ILE A 63 -3.63 2.05 10.81
N CYS A 64 -3.40 3.06 9.98
CA CYS A 64 -2.26 3.07 9.07
C CYS A 64 -0.95 2.99 9.83
N LYS A 65 -0.84 3.78 10.89
CA LYS A 65 0.37 3.81 11.70
C LYS A 65 0.65 2.44 12.33
N GLU A 66 -0.40 1.80 12.85
CA GLU A 66 -0.23 0.50 13.48
C GLU A 66 0.11 -0.59 12.48
N ILE A 67 -0.52 -0.54 11.30
CA ILE A 67 -0.21 -1.52 10.26
C ILE A 67 1.24 -1.37 9.82
N ARG A 68 1.71 -0.13 9.69
CA ARG A 68 3.08 0.11 9.22
C ARG A 68 4.14 -0.44 10.17
N LYS A 69 3.82 -0.61 11.43
CA LYS A 69 4.73 -1.23 12.37
C LYS A 69 4.92 -2.72 12.09
N LEU A 70 3.94 -3.33 11.42
CA LEU A 70 3.92 -4.78 11.23
C LEU A 70 4.00 -5.21 9.77
N SER A 71 3.89 -4.29 8.82
CA SER A 71 3.81 -4.63 7.41
C SER A 71 4.27 -3.47 6.54
N ASN A 72 4.83 -3.79 5.39
CA ASN A 72 5.22 -2.80 4.40
C ASN A 72 4.21 -2.72 3.26
N VAL A 73 3.00 -3.25 3.46
CA VAL A 73 1.99 -3.25 2.41
C VAL A 73 1.71 -1.81 1.96
N PRO A 74 1.65 -1.56 0.65
CA PRO A 74 1.31 -0.22 0.16
C PRO A 74 -0.06 0.22 0.63
N ILE A 75 -0.17 1.46 1.10
CA ILE A 75 -1.42 2.01 1.63
C ILE A 75 -1.72 3.33 0.95
N ILE A 76 -2.94 3.44 0.40
CA ILE A 76 -3.46 4.71 -0.12
C ILE A 76 -4.55 5.17 0.85
N MET A 77 -4.37 6.35 1.45
CA MET A 77 -5.38 6.93 2.30
C MET A 77 -6.41 7.64 1.45
N VAL A 78 -7.69 7.38 1.72
CA VAL A 78 -8.79 7.99 0.98
C VAL A 78 -9.62 8.79 1.98
N THR A 79 -9.89 10.05 1.69
CA THR A 79 -10.59 10.89 2.66
C THR A 79 -11.35 12.03 2.00
N SER A 80 -12.39 12.51 2.67
CA SER A 80 -13.07 13.72 2.25
C SER A 80 -12.38 14.98 2.76
N ARG A 81 -11.36 14.83 3.60
CA ARG A 81 -10.58 15.98 4.08
C ARG A 81 -9.57 16.35 2.99
N ASP A 82 -9.58 17.59 2.56
CA ASP A 82 -8.68 18.01 1.49
C ASP A 82 -7.85 19.21 1.93
N ASN A 83 -7.27 19.16 3.09
CA ASN A 83 -6.42 20.20 3.52
C ASN A 83 -4.97 19.68 3.59
N GLU A 84 -4.03 20.52 3.28
CA GLU A 84 -2.63 20.14 3.17
C GLU A 84 -2.09 19.53 4.46
N ILE A 85 -2.58 20.01 5.59
CA ILE A 85 -2.12 19.49 6.87
C ILE A 85 -2.56 18.04 7.03
N ASP A 86 -3.78 17.72 6.64
CA ASP A 86 -4.27 16.35 6.69
C ASP A 86 -3.47 15.44 5.77
N GLU A 87 -3.10 15.94 4.61
CA GLU A 87 -2.29 15.18 3.68
C GLU A 87 -0.92 14.87 4.29
N LEU A 88 -0.27 15.87 4.86
CA LEU A 88 1.02 15.67 5.49
C LEU A 88 0.95 14.70 6.66
N LEU A 89 -0.11 14.79 7.46
CA LEU A 89 -0.29 13.88 8.59
C LEU A 89 -0.49 12.45 8.12
N SER A 90 -1.25 12.27 7.05
CA SER A 90 -1.47 10.93 6.49
C SER A 90 -0.17 10.31 6.02
N LEU A 91 0.66 11.07 5.34
CA LEU A 91 1.94 10.56 4.87
C LEU A 91 2.89 10.28 6.02
N ASN A 92 2.86 11.11 7.06
CA ASN A 92 3.68 10.90 8.24
C ASN A 92 3.26 9.65 9.01
N ASN A 93 2.03 9.19 8.83
CA ASN A 93 1.56 7.98 9.48
C ASN A 93 1.88 6.73 8.69
N GLY A 94 2.66 6.85 7.62
CA GLY A 94 3.13 5.70 6.88
C GLY A 94 2.37 5.39 5.62
N ALA A 95 1.42 6.24 5.23
CA ALA A 95 0.71 6.05 3.96
C ALA A 95 1.65 6.36 2.80
N ASP A 96 1.46 5.64 1.71
CA ASP A 96 2.29 5.83 0.52
C ASP A 96 1.69 6.86 -0.42
N GLN A 97 0.38 7.02 -0.41
CA GLN A 97 -0.33 7.97 -1.25
C GLN A 97 -1.60 8.42 -0.55
N TYR A 98 -2.17 9.48 -1.07
CA TYR A 98 -3.30 10.16 -0.47
C TYR A 98 -4.25 10.57 -1.60
N VAL A 99 -5.55 10.33 -1.44
CA VAL A 99 -6.57 10.68 -2.44
C VAL A 99 -7.75 11.31 -1.73
N THR A 100 -8.22 12.45 -2.22
CA THR A 100 -9.39 13.10 -1.63
C THR A 100 -10.67 12.69 -2.34
N LYS A 101 -11.76 12.63 -1.61
CA LYS A 101 -13.09 12.39 -2.17
C LYS A 101 -13.73 13.73 -2.52
N PRO A 102 -14.45 13.82 -3.60
CA PRO A 102 -14.60 12.81 -4.64
C PRO A 102 -13.30 12.70 -5.43
N TYR A 103 -12.91 11.49 -5.78
CA TYR A 103 -11.63 11.32 -6.47
C TYR A 103 -11.86 11.06 -7.95
N ASN A 104 -10.83 11.34 -8.71
CA ASN A 104 -10.82 11.04 -10.13
C ASN A 104 -10.40 9.58 -10.28
N SER A 105 -11.22 8.78 -10.96
CA SER A 105 -10.95 7.36 -11.12
C SER A 105 -9.62 7.08 -11.80
N ARG A 106 -9.24 7.91 -12.77
CA ARG A 106 -7.98 7.73 -13.48
C ARG A 106 -6.80 8.00 -12.57
N ILE A 107 -6.91 9.01 -11.72
CA ILE A 107 -5.84 9.32 -10.77
C ILE A 107 -5.70 8.21 -9.75
N LEU A 108 -6.82 7.71 -9.25
CA LEU A 108 -6.78 6.61 -8.29
C LEU A 108 -6.12 5.38 -8.92
N LEU A 109 -6.54 5.04 -10.13
CA LEU A 109 -6.00 3.88 -10.83
C LEU A 109 -4.51 4.03 -11.08
N ALA A 110 -4.06 5.24 -11.45
CA ALA A 110 -2.64 5.50 -11.67
C ALA A 110 -1.83 5.32 -10.39
N LYS A 111 -2.37 5.78 -9.26
CA LYS A 111 -1.68 5.62 -7.99
C LYS A 111 -1.61 4.16 -7.55
N VAL A 112 -2.71 3.43 -7.73
CA VAL A 112 -2.73 2.00 -7.44
C VAL A 112 -1.69 1.27 -8.28
N SER A 113 -1.73 1.50 -9.58
CA SER A 113 -0.82 0.84 -10.51
C SER A 113 0.63 1.17 -10.20
N GLY A 114 0.91 2.44 -9.92
CA GLY A 114 2.27 2.87 -9.62
C GLY A 114 2.83 2.25 -8.36
N LEU A 115 2.02 2.19 -7.31
CA LEU A 115 2.48 1.59 -6.06
C LEU A 115 2.69 0.10 -6.19
N LEU A 116 1.79 -0.60 -6.89
CA LEU A 116 1.94 -2.03 -7.08
C LEU A 116 3.17 -2.37 -7.90
N LYS A 117 3.42 -1.57 -8.95
CA LYS A 117 4.58 -1.79 -9.79
C LYS A 117 5.87 -1.56 -8.98
N ARG A 118 5.90 -0.52 -8.17
CA ARG A 118 7.06 -0.23 -7.34
C ARG A 118 7.32 -1.35 -6.34
N ALA A 119 6.28 -1.85 -5.70
CA ALA A 119 6.40 -2.93 -4.74
C ALA A 119 6.91 -4.21 -5.40
N GLN A 120 6.40 -4.53 -6.59
CA GLN A 120 6.85 -5.70 -7.33
C GLN A 120 8.31 -5.58 -7.74
N ASN A 121 8.72 -4.40 -8.16
CA ASN A 121 10.11 -4.17 -8.53
C ASN A 121 11.05 -4.32 -7.33
N MET A 122 10.63 -3.82 -6.19
CA MET A 122 11.43 -3.97 -4.97
C MET A 122 11.56 -5.43 -4.57
N GLU A 123 10.46 -6.16 -4.66
CA GLU A 123 10.46 -7.57 -4.32
C GLU A 123 11.37 -8.36 -5.26
N ALA A 124 11.29 -8.07 -6.55
CA ALA A 124 12.13 -8.74 -7.53
C ALA A 124 13.60 -8.44 -7.29
N TYR A 125 13.91 -7.20 -6.91
CA TYR A 125 15.28 -6.81 -6.63
C TYR A 125 15.82 -7.57 -5.41
N GLN A 126 15.02 -7.66 -4.35
CA GLN A 126 15.42 -8.36 -3.14
C GLN A 126 15.59 -9.84 -3.39
N ASN A 127 14.72 -10.43 -4.18
CA ASN A 127 14.83 -11.84 -4.51
C ASN A 127 16.09 -12.12 -5.30
N ARG A 128 16.47 -11.24 -6.19
CA ARG A 128 17.68 -11.40 -6.97
C ARG A 128 18.91 -11.33 -6.07
N ILE A 129 18.93 -10.43 -5.11
CA ILE A 129 20.02 -10.31 -4.18
C ILE A 129 20.12 -11.57 -3.33
N ASN A 130 19.03 -12.08 -2.85
CA ASN A 130 19.02 -13.28 -2.04
C ASN A 130 19.52 -14.48 -2.82
N TYR A 131 19.15 -14.56 -4.10
CA TYR A 131 19.57 -15.68 -4.93
C TYR A 131 21.08 -15.64 -5.14
N ASN A 132 21.62 -14.47 -5.40
CA ASN A 132 23.05 -14.31 -5.62
C ASN A 132 23.81 -14.11 -4.33
N GLY A 133 23.15 -13.92 -3.29
CA GLY A 133 23.75 -13.53 -2.05
C GLY A 133 24.54 -14.58 -1.38
N LEU A 134 24.33 -15.77 -1.85
CA LEU A 134 25.16 -16.76 -1.36
C LEU A 134 26.52 -16.49 -1.74
N THR A 135 26.65 -15.72 -2.76
CA THR A 135 27.87 -15.40 -3.20
C THR A 135 28.24 -14.13 -2.67
N LEU A 136 27.53 -13.36 -2.09
CA LEU A 136 27.84 -12.19 -1.86
C LEU A 136 27.81 -11.73 -0.66
N ASP A 137 27.90 -12.23 -0.10
CA ASP A 137 27.97 -11.67 0.86
C ASP A 137 28.72 -10.67 0.74
N ILE A 138 28.72 -10.39 -0.10
CA ILE A 138 29.12 -9.57 -0.54
C ILE A 138 28.52 -8.50 -0.58
N SER A 139 27.74 -8.47 -0.82
CA SER A 139 27.15 -7.48 -1.10
C SER A 139 27.12 -6.60 -0.26
N LYS A 140 27.54 -6.74 0.57
CA LYS A 140 27.61 -5.94 1.01
C LYS A 140 28.44 -5.33 0.63
N SER A 141 28.93 -5.69 0.13
CA SER A 141 29.53 -5.17 -0.46
C SER A 141 29.10 -4.78 -1.62
N ILE A 142 28.43 -5.14 -2.17
CA ILE A 142 28.00 -4.79 -3.30
C ILE A 142 27.40 -3.79 -3.37
N ILE A 143 27.24 -3.63 -2.72
CA ILE A 143 26.82 -2.82 -2.81
C ILE A 143 27.70 -2.26 -2.60
N GLU A 144 28.62 -2.64 -2.08
CA GLU A 144 29.37 -2.53 -2.13
C GLU A 144 30.03 -2.86 -3.11
N LYS A 145 30.16 -3.45 -3.85
CA LYS A 145 30.45 -3.76 -4.83
C LYS A 145 29.96 -3.49 -5.85
N GLU A 146 29.54 -3.50 -5.93
CA GLU A 146 28.80 -3.34 -6.71
C GLU A 146 28.66 -2.46 -6.64
N ASN A 147 29.08 -2.64 -5.66
CA ASN A 147 28.68 -2.23 -5.60
C ASN A 147 29.34 -2.01 -5.85
N GLU A 148 30.13 -2.04 -5.57
CA GLU A 148 30.20 -2.21 -5.88
C GLU A 148 30.04 -2.31 -6.59
N LYS A 149 30.08 -2.39 -6.91
CA LYS A 149 29.40 -2.67 -7.56
C LYS A 149 28.74 -2.26 -7.53
N ILE A 150 28.58 -2.37 -6.88
CA ILE A 150 27.65 -2.28 -6.90
C ILE A 150 27.41 -1.81 -6.49
N GLU A 151 27.53 -1.69 -5.93
CA GLU A 151 27.05 -1.70 -5.72
C GLU A 151 26.78 -1.52 -5.84
N LEU A 152 27.28 -1.46 -5.73
CA LEU A 152 26.80 -1.61 -5.96
C LEU A 152 26.55 -1.09 -6.32
N THR A 153 26.68 -0.82 -6.29
CA THR A 153 26.34 -0.59 -6.72
C THR A 153 25.98 0.07 -6.70
N LYS A 154 26.20 0.38 -6.50
CA LYS A 154 25.77 0.64 -6.48
C LYS A 154 25.42 1.07 -6.67
#